data_2166b1c6f76c6dc5300782d2637199c8
#
_entry.id   2166b1c6f76c6dc5300782d2637199c8
#
_cell.length_a   1.000
_cell.length_b   1.000
_cell.length_c   1.000
_cell.angle_alpha   90.00
_cell.angle_beta   90.00
_cell.angle_gamma   90.00
#
_symmetry.space_group_name_H-M   'P 1'
#
loop_
_entity.id
_entity.type
_entity.pdbx_description
1 polymer ?
#
loop_
_entity_poly.entity_id
_entity_poly.type
_entity_poly.pdbx_seq_one_letter_code
_entity_poly.pdbx_strand_id
1 'polypeptide(L)'
;MTTTDVFPDALILKYEDVTVEDVEQIVYDAMFPRGPEGAKHTKIFINGRDLKTVNDVLERAAKCMFPPFELAIIVDPRGAYTTASAAVAKTLQFSIIKGFGTLEGKTIAILAGTGPVGQTAARLYASEKASVIITSRDLQKAVSLATRINEELKDERVQGVKAQTAEETGKATEQAEIVLSAGAAGTQILSLNLLKNYAKKCRVVADINAIPPLGVEGLEADANGKEILPRAFGIGALAIGKLKNQVEIELIKKATIEPKGIFDHKIAYAIAKKTVLEKTKEERKATAETPKHWLP
;
A
#
# COMPACT_ATOMS: atom_id res chain seq x y z
N MET A 1 -4.97 -13.19 9.89
CA MET A 1 -6.46 -13.16 9.97
C MET A 1 -6.99 -13.34 8.56
N THR A 2 -7.90 -14.25 8.36
CA THR A 2 -8.49 -14.57 7.06
C THR A 2 -9.92 -14.04 6.96
N THR A 3 -10.55 -14.10 5.78
CA THR A 3 -11.97 -13.74 5.62
C THR A 3 -12.86 -14.54 6.59
N THR A 4 -12.53 -15.81 6.85
CA THR A 4 -13.22 -16.68 7.81
C THR A 4 -13.10 -16.22 9.26
N ASP A 5 -12.02 -15.55 9.65
CA ASP A 5 -11.89 -14.97 10.98
C ASP A 5 -12.83 -13.78 11.19
N VAL A 6 -13.15 -13.06 10.11
CA VAL A 6 -14.09 -11.92 10.13
C VAL A 6 -15.54 -12.37 10.00
N PHE A 7 -15.79 -13.41 9.20
CA PHE A 7 -17.12 -13.96 8.90
C PHE A 7 -17.07 -15.50 8.98
N PRO A 8 -17.14 -16.07 10.19
CA PRO A 8 -17.00 -17.52 10.40
C PRO A 8 -18.10 -18.35 9.69
N ASP A 9 -19.26 -17.76 9.46
CA ASP A 9 -20.40 -18.44 8.81
C ASP A 9 -20.42 -18.24 7.28
N ALA A 10 -19.42 -17.61 6.71
CA ALA A 10 -19.35 -17.39 5.27
C ALA A 10 -19.00 -18.71 4.54
N LEU A 11 -19.81 -19.08 3.55
CA LEU A 11 -19.44 -20.12 2.60
C LEU A 11 -18.43 -19.59 1.61
N ILE A 12 -17.25 -20.20 1.55
CA ILE A 12 -16.17 -19.83 0.65
C ILE A 12 -16.01 -20.88 -0.44
N LEU A 13 -16.18 -20.48 -1.70
CA LEU A 13 -15.82 -21.26 -2.87
C LEU A 13 -14.51 -20.73 -3.43
N LYS A 14 -13.53 -21.60 -3.61
CA LYS A 14 -12.19 -21.24 -4.10
C LYS A 14 -12.02 -21.74 -5.53
N TYR A 15 -11.65 -20.84 -6.42
CA TYR A 15 -11.20 -21.12 -7.78
C TYR A 15 -9.71 -20.84 -7.87
N GLU A 16 -8.96 -21.77 -8.45
CA GLU A 16 -7.50 -21.66 -8.64
C GLU A 16 -7.18 -21.55 -10.14
N ASP A 17 -6.04 -20.93 -10.44
CA ASP A 17 -5.51 -20.75 -11.80
C ASP A 17 -6.52 -20.16 -12.80
N VAL A 18 -7.37 -19.25 -12.31
CA VAL A 18 -8.41 -18.57 -13.09
C VAL A 18 -7.78 -17.72 -14.19
N THR A 19 -8.18 -17.96 -15.42
CA THR A 19 -7.85 -17.14 -16.60
C THR A 19 -8.94 -16.10 -16.88
N VAL A 20 -8.69 -15.17 -17.78
CA VAL A 20 -9.68 -14.14 -18.16
C VAL A 20 -10.91 -14.78 -18.84
N GLU A 21 -10.71 -15.90 -19.53
CA GLU A 21 -11.74 -16.67 -20.21
C GLU A 21 -12.74 -17.32 -19.23
N ASP A 22 -12.26 -17.75 -18.07
CA ASP A 22 -13.07 -18.39 -17.02
C ASP A 22 -13.99 -17.42 -16.28
N VAL A 23 -13.61 -16.14 -16.28
CA VAL A 23 -14.23 -15.12 -15.40
C VAL A 23 -15.72 -14.98 -15.64
N GLU A 24 -16.17 -14.98 -16.91
CA GLU A 24 -17.57 -14.79 -17.24
C GLU A 24 -18.46 -15.85 -16.61
N GLN A 25 -18.07 -17.13 -16.77
CA GLN A 25 -18.84 -18.22 -16.20
C GLN A 25 -18.86 -18.16 -14.67
N ILE A 26 -17.72 -17.89 -14.04
CA ILE A 26 -17.63 -17.76 -12.57
C ILE A 26 -18.54 -16.64 -12.06
N VAL A 27 -18.54 -15.49 -12.73
CA VAL A 27 -19.40 -14.35 -12.34
C VAL A 27 -20.89 -14.67 -12.52
N TYR A 28 -21.27 -15.34 -13.61
CA TYR A 28 -22.65 -15.75 -13.85
C TYR A 28 -23.13 -16.80 -12.83
N ASP A 29 -22.28 -17.77 -12.50
CA ASP A 29 -22.57 -18.77 -11.46
C ASP A 29 -22.71 -18.14 -10.08
N ALA A 30 -21.99 -17.04 -9.82
CA ALA A 30 -22.10 -16.28 -8.58
C ALA A 30 -23.37 -15.42 -8.49
N MET A 31 -23.91 -14.95 -9.64
CA MET A 31 -25.04 -14.03 -9.69
C MET A 31 -26.40 -14.73 -9.86
N PHE A 32 -26.53 -15.54 -10.91
CA PHE A 32 -27.86 -15.99 -11.38
C PHE A 32 -28.57 -16.97 -10.44
N PRO A 33 -27.92 -18.00 -9.86
CA PRO A 33 -28.63 -19.00 -9.05
C PRO A 33 -29.33 -18.43 -7.83
N ARG A 34 -28.88 -17.27 -7.35
CA ARG A 34 -29.42 -16.63 -6.12
C ARG A 34 -30.42 -15.51 -6.40
N GLY A 35 -30.61 -15.15 -7.67
CA GLY A 35 -31.41 -14.01 -8.05
C GLY A 35 -30.84 -12.66 -7.58
N PRO A 36 -31.47 -11.53 -7.92
CA PRO A 36 -30.94 -10.20 -7.58
C PRO A 36 -30.78 -9.95 -6.08
N GLU A 37 -31.71 -10.45 -5.26
CA GLU A 37 -31.62 -10.29 -3.80
C GLU A 37 -30.52 -11.15 -3.17
N GLY A 38 -30.35 -12.39 -3.63
CA GLY A 38 -29.26 -13.26 -3.15
C GLY A 38 -27.88 -12.80 -3.64
N ALA A 39 -27.79 -12.20 -4.80
CA ALA A 39 -26.54 -11.64 -5.34
C ALA A 39 -25.94 -10.56 -4.43
N LYS A 40 -26.77 -9.75 -3.75
CA LYS A 40 -26.32 -8.77 -2.75
C LYS A 40 -25.49 -9.37 -1.61
N HIS A 41 -25.66 -10.65 -1.32
CA HIS A 41 -24.94 -11.39 -0.28
C HIS A 41 -23.75 -12.19 -0.83
N THR A 42 -23.54 -12.20 -2.12
CA THR A 42 -22.40 -12.85 -2.77
C THR A 42 -21.30 -11.81 -3.04
N LYS A 43 -20.05 -12.16 -2.74
CA LYS A 43 -18.89 -11.29 -2.93
C LYS A 43 -17.82 -12.06 -3.70
N ILE A 44 -17.10 -11.37 -4.56
CA ILE A 44 -15.94 -11.94 -5.26
C ILE A 44 -14.68 -11.36 -4.64
N PHE A 45 -13.72 -12.23 -4.27
CA PHE A 45 -12.40 -11.82 -3.81
C PHE A 45 -11.36 -12.21 -4.87
N ILE A 46 -10.75 -11.22 -5.50
CA ILE A 46 -9.71 -11.43 -6.51
C ILE A 46 -8.34 -11.31 -5.85
N ASN A 47 -7.59 -12.40 -5.92
CA ASN A 47 -6.22 -12.52 -5.46
C ASN A 47 -5.33 -13.03 -6.61
N GLY A 48 -4.01 -12.76 -6.56
CA GLY A 48 -3.08 -13.25 -7.59
C GLY A 48 -1.67 -12.73 -7.37
N ARG A 49 -0.71 -13.29 -8.10
CA ARG A 49 0.71 -12.89 -8.03
C ARG A 49 1.04 -11.74 -8.98
N ASP A 50 0.46 -11.77 -10.15
CA ASP A 50 0.71 -10.81 -11.21
C ASP A 50 -0.38 -9.76 -11.26
N LEU A 51 -0.02 -8.49 -11.09
CA LEU A 51 -0.98 -7.38 -11.08
C LEU A 51 -1.68 -7.19 -12.43
N LYS A 52 -1.00 -7.52 -13.54
CA LYS A 52 -1.63 -7.41 -14.86
C LYS A 52 -2.79 -8.40 -14.97
N THR A 53 -2.53 -9.66 -14.68
CA THR A 53 -3.57 -10.71 -14.68
C THR A 53 -4.71 -10.37 -13.73
N VAL A 54 -4.40 -9.91 -12.51
CA VAL A 54 -5.43 -9.48 -11.53
C VAL A 54 -6.30 -8.36 -12.08
N ASN A 55 -5.71 -7.37 -12.74
CA ASN A 55 -6.46 -6.26 -13.33
C ASN A 55 -7.29 -6.70 -14.54
N ASP A 56 -6.75 -7.58 -15.39
CA ASP A 56 -7.47 -8.14 -16.54
C ASP A 56 -8.70 -8.96 -16.07
N VAL A 57 -8.53 -9.79 -15.03
CA VAL A 57 -9.63 -10.53 -14.38
C VAL A 57 -10.66 -9.59 -13.76
N LEU A 58 -10.22 -8.56 -13.05
CA LEU A 58 -11.11 -7.55 -12.46
C LEU A 58 -11.93 -6.83 -13.53
N GLU A 59 -11.28 -6.39 -14.59
CA GLU A 59 -11.94 -5.69 -15.70
C GLU A 59 -12.99 -6.58 -16.37
N ARG A 60 -12.65 -7.85 -16.62
CA ARG A 60 -13.60 -8.83 -17.18
C ARG A 60 -14.76 -9.06 -16.23
N ALA A 61 -14.51 -9.27 -14.94
CA ALA A 61 -15.55 -9.48 -13.95
C ALA A 61 -16.52 -8.27 -13.87
N ALA A 62 -15.99 -7.06 -13.86
CA ALA A 62 -16.81 -5.85 -13.85
C ALA A 62 -17.68 -5.71 -15.11
N LYS A 63 -17.16 -6.10 -16.28
CA LYS A 63 -17.92 -6.07 -17.55
C LYS A 63 -19.03 -7.12 -17.66
N CYS A 64 -18.95 -8.20 -16.89
CA CYS A 64 -19.98 -9.24 -16.84
C CYS A 64 -21.19 -8.86 -16.00
N MET A 65 -21.07 -7.81 -15.19
CA MET A 65 -22.13 -7.37 -14.27
C MET A 65 -23.03 -6.33 -14.91
N PHE A 66 -24.32 -6.42 -14.64
CA PHE A 66 -25.33 -5.48 -15.12
C PHE A 66 -26.52 -5.42 -14.14
N PRO A 67 -27.21 -4.28 -14.02
CA PRO A 67 -28.39 -4.17 -13.17
C PRO A 67 -29.51 -5.14 -13.56
N PRO A 68 -30.18 -5.82 -12.61
CA PRO A 68 -29.98 -5.76 -11.17
C PRO A 68 -28.94 -6.77 -10.63
N PHE A 69 -28.19 -7.43 -11.51
CA PHE A 69 -27.18 -8.43 -11.17
C PHE A 69 -25.80 -7.78 -11.06
N GLU A 70 -25.49 -7.28 -9.87
CA GLU A 70 -24.21 -6.67 -9.55
C GLU A 70 -23.70 -7.21 -8.21
N LEU A 71 -22.39 -7.43 -8.10
CA LEU A 71 -21.72 -7.95 -6.92
C LEU A 71 -20.68 -6.95 -6.41
N ALA A 72 -20.33 -7.04 -5.13
CA ALA A 72 -19.14 -6.37 -4.63
C ALA A 72 -17.90 -7.25 -4.91
N ILE A 73 -16.88 -6.62 -5.48
CA ILE A 73 -15.59 -7.25 -5.79
C ILE A 73 -14.53 -6.67 -4.87
N ILE A 74 -13.82 -7.51 -4.13
CA ILE A 74 -12.67 -7.16 -3.30
C ILE A 74 -11.41 -7.56 -4.06
N VAL A 75 -10.43 -6.67 -4.12
CA VAL A 75 -9.17 -6.93 -4.82
C VAL A 75 -8.00 -6.62 -3.89
N ASP A 76 -7.22 -7.64 -3.55
CA ASP A 76 -5.98 -7.46 -2.77
C ASP A 76 -4.93 -8.52 -3.15
N PRO A 77 -4.17 -8.30 -4.24
CA PRO A 77 -3.21 -9.25 -4.78
C PRO A 77 -2.12 -9.60 -3.77
N ARG A 78 -2.22 -10.77 -3.13
CA ARG A 78 -1.31 -11.22 -2.06
C ARG A 78 -1.07 -10.19 -0.97
N GLY A 79 -2.09 -9.42 -0.62
CA GLY A 79 -2.01 -8.35 0.38
C GLY A 79 -1.24 -7.11 -0.09
N ALA A 80 -0.97 -6.96 -1.39
CA ALA A 80 -0.17 -5.85 -1.89
C ALA A 80 -0.90 -4.50 -1.77
N TYR A 81 -2.20 -4.46 -2.02
CA TYR A 81 -2.98 -3.24 -1.96
C TYR A 81 -3.12 -2.73 -0.54
N THR A 82 -3.45 -3.62 0.40
CA THR A 82 -3.56 -3.26 1.82
C THR A 82 -2.21 -2.93 2.44
N THR A 83 -1.11 -3.62 2.05
CA THR A 83 0.25 -3.31 2.51
C THR A 83 0.72 -1.94 2.02
N ALA A 84 0.55 -1.64 0.72
CA ALA A 84 0.91 -0.33 0.16
C ALA A 84 0.10 0.79 0.82
N SER A 85 -1.21 0.59 0.99
CA SER A 85 -2.09 1.55 1.66
C SER A 85 -1.65 1.85 3.09
N ALA A 86 -1.30 0.81 3.85
CA ALA A 86 -0.80 0.95 5.21
C ALA A 86 0.56 1.66 5.26
N ALA A 87 1.50 1.31 4.36
CA ALA A 87 2.81 1.93 4.29
C ALA A 87 2.72 3.43 3.97
N VAL A 88 1.94 3.79 2.94
CA VAL A 88 1.74 5.20 2.56
C VAL A 88 1.04 5.99 3.67
N ALA A 89 -0.01 5.44 4.28
CA ALA A 89 -0.70 6.09 5.39
C ALA A 89 0.20 6.27 6.62
N LYS A 90 1.06 5.29 6.94
CA LYS A 90 2.03 5.41 8.03
C LYS A 90 3.08 6.49 7.75
N THR A 91 3.61 6.58 6.53
CA THR A 91 4.56 7.66 6.18
C THR A 91 3.90 9.04 6.26
N LEU A 92 2.64 9.18 5.83
CA LEU A 92 1.84 10.38 6.02
C LEU A 92 1.68 10.71 7.51
N GLN A 93 1.30 9.72 8.33
CA GLN A 93 1.12 9.88 9.77
C GLN A 93 2.37 10.48 10.42
N PHE A 94 3.53 9.84 10.21
CA PHE A 94 4.76 10.30 10.83
C PHE A 94 5.30 11.60 10.23
N SER A 95 5.07 11.87 8.95
CA SER A 95 5.34 13.19 8.36
C SER A 95 4.58 14.29 9.09
N ILE A 96 3.30 14.08 9.39
CA ILE A 96 2.46 15.05 10.11
C ILE A 96 2.86 15.14 11.60
N ILE A 97 3.02 14.02 12.29
CA ILE A 97 3.36 14.01 13.74
C ILE A 97 4.71 14.67 14.00
N LYS A 98 5.68 14.44 13.13
CA LYS A 98 7.04 15.00 13.26
C LYS A 98 7.17 16.42 12.69
N GLY A 99 6.08 17.03 12.26
CA GLY A 99 6.04 18.43 11.80
C GLY A 99 6.53 18.64 10.37
N PHE A 100 6.63 17.57 9.57
CA PHE A 100 7.07 17.68 8.16
C PHE A 100 5.92 17.93 7.17
N GLY A 101 4.67 17.99 7.65
CA GLY A 101 3.47 18.28 6.85
C GLY A 101 2.92 17.06 6.10
N THR A 102 2.08 17.32 5.10
CA THR A 102 1.45 16.30 4.24
C THR A 102 2.43 15.73 3.23
N LEU A 103 1.96 14.83 2.36
CA LEU A 103 2.77 14.24 1.29
C LEU A 103 2.85 15.14 0.06
N GLU A 104 1.97 16.13 -0.07
CA GLU A 104 1.93 17.03 -1.21
C GLU A 104 3.25 17.80 -1.39
N GLY A 105 3.76 17.78 -2.62
CA GLY A 105 5.02 18.43 -3.00
C GLY A 105 6.29 17.73 -2.52
N LYS A 106 6.19 16.65 -1.73
CA LYS A 106 7.37 15.90 -1.26
C LYS A 106 7.94 14.99 -2.35
N THR A 107 9.24 14.78 -2.27
CA THR A 107 9.92 13.78 -3.09
C THR A 107 10.02 12.46 -2.32
N ILE A 108 9.57 11.37 -2.93
CA ILE A 108 9.51 10.04 -2.34
C ILE A 108 10.27 9.06 -3.21
N ALA A 109 11.24 8.34 -2.63
CA ALA A 109 11.94 7.26 -3.31
C ALA A 109 11.37 5.90 -2.87
N ILE A 110 10.94 5.09 -3.84
CA ILE A 110 10.48 3.71 -3.63
C ILE A 110 11.56 2.78 -4.15
N LEU A 111 12.30 2.17 -3.24
CA LEU A 111 13.39 1.26 -3.56
C LEU A 111 12.84 -0.11 -3.93
N ALA A 112 13.36 -0.70 -5.02
CA ALA A 112 12.83 -1.92 -5.64
C ALA A 112 11.32 -1.82 -5.94
N GLY A 113 10.88 -0.64 -6.40
CA GLY A 113 9.48 -0.23 -6.48
C GLY A 113 8.67 -0.86 -7.61
N THR A 114 9.25 -1.73 -8.44
CA THR A 114 8.52 -2.38 -9.57
C THR A 114 7.70 -3.60 -9.17
N GLY A 115 7.80 -4.06 -7.91
CA GLY A 115 6.95 -5.12 -7.36
C GLY A 115 5.52 -4.65 -7.04
N PRO A 116 4.60 -5.56 -6.73
CA PRO A 116 3.18 -5.24 -6.52
C PRO A 116 2.92 -4.16 -5.47
N VAL A 117 3.60 -4.23 -4.31
CA VAL A 117 3.48 -3.21 -3.26
C VAL A 117 4.05 -1.87 -3.71
N GLY A 118 5.24 -1.87 -4.33
CA GLY A 118 5.90 -0.65 -4.78
C GLY A 118 5.12 0.09 -5.87
N GLN A 119 4.57 -0.64 -6.85
CA GLN A 119 3.71 -0.07 -7.89
C GLN A 119 2.44 0.58 -7.32
N THR A 120 1.82 -0.10 -6.36
CA THR A 120 0.62 0.41 -5.69
C THR A 120 0.94 1.64 -4.83
N ALA A 121 2.04 1.59 -4.06
CA ALA A 121 2.50 2.73 -3.27
C ALA A 121 2.82 3.94 -4.15
N ALA A 122 3.43 3.73 -5.32
CA ALA A 122 3.73 4.81 -6.26
C ALA A 122 2.47 5.55 -6.72
N ARG A 123 1.41 4.81 -7.08
CA ARG A 123 0.10 5.39 -7.43
C ARG A 123 -0.48 6.20 -6.28
N LEU A 124 -0.43 5.65 -5.06
CA LEU A 124 -0.99 6.30 -3.88
C LEU A 124 -0.23 7.57 -3.52
N TYR A 125 1.11 7.54 -3.52
CA TYR A 125 1.92 8.73 -3.28
C TYR A 125 1.68 9.82 -4.35
N ALA A 126 1.66 9.44 -5.62
CA ALA A 126 1.38 10.38 -6.70
C ALA A 126 -0.03 10.96 -6.62
N SER A 127 -1.04 10.17 -6.20
CA SER A 127 -2.40 10.68 -5.95
C SER A 127 -2.47 11.70 -4.80
N GLU A 128 -1.55 11.62 -3.83
CA GLU A 128 -1.35 12.63 -2.77
C GLU A 128 -0.50 13.82 -3.24
N LYS A 129 -0.25 13.95 -4.55
CA LYS A 129 0.51 15.04 -5.16
C LYS A 129 2.00 15.07 -4.78
N ALA A 130 2.57 13.92 -4.40
CA ALA A 130 3.99 13.76 -4.21
C ALA A 130 4.72 13.50 -5.55
N SER A 131 6.00 13.89 -5.64
CA SER A 131 6.91 13.46 -6.70
C SER A 131 7.52 12.11 -6.33
N VAL A 132 7.43 11.12 -7.20
CA VAL A 132 7.80 9.73 -6.89
C VAL A 132 8.92 9.24 -7.79
N ILE A 133 9.96 8.70 -7.18
CA ILE A 133 11.07 8.01 -7.85
C ILE A 133 10.91 6.51 -7.61
N ILE A 134 10.68 5.74 -8.66
CA ILE A 134 10.63 4.27 -8.60
C ILE A 134 11.98 3.72 -9.03
N THR A 135 12.60 2.89 -8.18
CA THR A 135 13.85 2.24 -8.55
C THR A 135 13.65 0.79 -8.99
N SER A 136 14.47 0.37 -9.94
CA SER A 136 14.59 -1.02 -10.38
C SER A 136 16.03 -1.32 -10.84
N ARG A 137 16.45 -2.57 -10.77
CA ARG A 137 17.69 -3.05 -11.43
C ARG A 137 17.57 -2.95 -12.95
N ASP A 138 16.36 -3.06 -13.47
CA ASP A 138 16.00 -2.92 -14.87
C ASP A 138 15.37 -1.54 -15.10
N LEU A 139 16.11 -0.66 -15.78
CA LEU A 139 15.67 0.71 -16.09
C LEU A 139 14.37 0.71 -16.90
N GLN A 140 14.28 -0.16 -17.91
CA GLN A 140 13.11 -0.20 -18.80
C GLN A 140 11.82 -0.53 -18.03
N LYS A 141 11.90 -1.44 -17.05
CA LYS A 141 10.76 -1.76 -16.17
C LYS A 141 10.36 -0.57 -15.31
N ALA A 142 11.33 0.17 -14.77
CA ALA A 142 11.04 1.34 -13.95
C ALA A 142 10.39 2.46 -14.77
N VAL A 143 10.95 2.75 -15.95
CA VAL A 143 10.44 3.80 -16.85
C VAL A 143 9.05 3.45 -17.37
N SER A 144 8.86 2.24 -17.91
CA SER A 144 7.54 1.81 -18.42
C SER A 144 6.45 1.85 -17.34
N LEU A 145 6.81 1.49 -16.10
CA LEU A 145 5.90 1.61 -14.97
C LEU A 145 5.56 3.06 -14.65
N ALA A 146 6.55 3.93 -14.60
CA ALA A 146 6.36 5.36 -14.32
C ALA A 146 5.46 6.01 -15.39
N THR A 147 5.73 5.77 -16.68
CA THR A 147 4.91 6.27 -17.78
C THR A 147 3.45 5.83 -17.64
N ARG A 148 3.22 4.54 -17.40
CA ARG A 148 1.85 4.02 -17.21
C ARG A 148 1.14 4.66 -16.02
N ILE A 149 1.82 4.88 -14.90
CA ILE A 149 1.20 5.54 -13.73
C ILE A 149 0.88 7.01 -14.04
N ASN A 150 1.76 7.71 -14.74
CA ASN A 150 1.54 9.10 -15.16
C ASN A 150 0.34 9.21 -16.11
N GLU A 151 0.22 8.30 -17.07
CA GLU A 151 -0.95 8.21 -17.97
C GLU A 151 -2.25 7.95 -17.20
N GLU A 152 -2.24 6.97 -16.26
CA GLU A 152 -3.39 6.64 -15.41
C GLU A 152 -3.86 7.85 -14.57
N LEU A 153 -2.91 8.63 -14.04
CA LEU A 153 -3.20 9.78 -13.17
C LEU A 153 -3.35 11.10 -13.95
N LYS A 154 -2.97 11.13 -15.22
CA LYS A 154 -2.89 12.34 -16.06
C LYS A 154 -2.02 13.43 -15.40
N ASP A 155 -0.88 13.01 -14.82
CA ASP A 155 0.04 13.87 -14.08
C ASP A 155 1.48 13.30 -14.14
N GLU A 156 2.47 14.12 -14.44
CA GLU A 156 3.89 13.74 -14.66
C GLU A 156 4.69 13.74 -13.35
N ARG A 157 4.25 12.98 -12.35
CA ARG A 157 4.85 12.97 -11.01
C ARG A 157 5.72 11.76 -10.72
N VAL A 158 5.71 10.76 -11.56
CA VAL A 158 6.42 9.50 -11.33
C VAL A 158 7.56 9.36 -12.30
N GLN A 159 8.76 9.10 -11.79
CA GLN A 159 9.97 8.86 -12.55
C GLN A 159 10.53 7.47 -12.26
N GLY A 160 10.93 6.76 -13.30
CA GLY A 160 11.65 5.48 -13.19
C GLY A 160 13.15 5.70 -13.29
N VAL A 161 13.93 5.12 -12.35
CA VAL A 161 15.39 5.19 -12.39
C VAL A 161 16.02 3.82 -12.17
N LYS A 162 17.23 3.63 -12.71
CA LYS A 162 18.02 2.42 -12.46
C LYS A 162 18.65 2.49 -11.06
N ALA A 163 18.62 1.38 -10.34
CA ALA A 163 19.31 1.18 -9.09
C ALA A 163 19.74 -0.29 -8.97
N GLN A 164 20.83 -0.62 -9.64
CA GLN A 164 21.44 -1.96 -9.63
C GLN A 164 22.62 -2.04 -8.67
N THR A 165 23.33 -0.93 -8.47
CA THR A 165 24.46 -0.82 -7.55
C THR A 165 24.07 -0.08 -6.28
N ALA A 166 24.90 -0.21 -5.24
CA ALA A 166 24.73 0.54 -3.99
C ALA A 166 24.78 2.06 -4.23
N GLU A 167 25.68 2.53 -5.09
CA GLU A 167 25.81 3.95 -5.44
C GLU A 167 24.57 4.47 -6.16
N GLU A 168 24.05 3.73 -7.16
CA GLU A 168 22.81 4.09 -7.87
C GLU A 168 21.62 4.15 -6.90
N THR A 169 21.54 3.19 -5.96
CA THR A 169 20.51 3.19 -4.89
C THR A 169 20.64 4.43 -4.01
N GLY A 170 21.86 4.78 -3.59
CA GLY A 170 22.12 6.00 -2.82
C GLY A 170 21.67 7.24 -3.57
N LYS A 171 22.11 7.41 -4.83
CA LYS A 171 21.75 8.56 -5.68
C LYS A 171 20.23 8.72 -5.85
N ALA A 172 19.49 7.63 -5.98
CA ALA A 172 18.03 7.66 -6.06
C ALA A 172 17.35 8.24 -4.81
N THR A 173 18.05 8.27 -3.66
CA THR A 173 17.53 8.81 -2.39
C THR A 173 17.93 10.25 -2.09
N GLU A 174 18.84 10.87 -2.88
CA GLU A 174 19.42 12.19 -2.57
C GLU A 174 18.39 13.30 -2.38
N GLN A 175 17.35 13.30 -3.16
CA GLN A 175 16.29 14.32 -3.10
C GLN A 175 15.09 13.86 -2.28
N ALA A 176 15.05 12.59 -1.84
CA ALA A 176 13.91 12.02 -1.17
C ALA A 176 13.78 12.54 0.27
N GLU A 177 12.59 13.03 0.61
CA GLU A 177 12.18 13.34 1.98
C GLU A 177 11.59 12.11 2.67
N ILE A 178 11.08 11.16 1.88
CA ILE A 178 10.56 9.86 2.33
C ILE A 178 11.18 8.76 1.49
N VAL A 179 11.62 7.69 2.13
CA VAL A 179 12.13 6.49 1.48
C VAL A 179 11.26 5.31 1.88
N LEU A 180 10.74 4.57 0.90
CA LEU A 180 10.05 3.29 1.09
C LEU A 180 10.88 2.16 0.49
N SER A 181 11.35 1.25 1.31
CA SER A 181 11.92 -0.02 0.87
C SER A 181 10.78 -1.01 0.58
N ALA A 182 10.64 -1.39 -0.70
CA ALA A 182 9.60 -2.31 -1.19
C ALA A 182 10.21 -3.58 -1.83
N GLY A 183 11.39 -3.98 -1.37
CA GLY A 183 12.11 -5.13 -1.90
C GLY A 183 11.57 -6.47 -1.45
N ALA A 184 12.18 -7.53 -1.99
CA ALA A 184 11.86 -8.89 -1.61
C ALA A 184 12.24 -9.16 -0.15
N ALA A 185 11.50 -10.06 0.49
CA ALA A 185 11.78 -10.51 1.84
C ALA A 185 13.21 -11.08 1.96
N GLY A 186 13.92 -10.74 3.04
CA GLY A 186 15.29 -11.20 3.27
C GLY A 186 16.35 -10.54 2.37
N THR A 187 16.05 -9.38 1.78
CA THR A 187 17.00 -8.66 0.92
C THR A 187 17.22 -7.24 1.41
N GLN A 188 18.43 -6.94 1.87
CA GLN A 188 18.83 -5.58 2.22
C GLN A 188 19.06 -4.73 0.97
N ILE A 189 18.42 -3.58 0.89
CA ILE A 189 18.49 -2.66 -0.26
C ILE A 189 19.22 -1.38 0.11
N LEU A 190 19.01 -0.86 1.31
CA LEU A 190 19.58 0.40 1.77
C LEU A 190 20.42 0.18 3.02
N SER A 191 21.74 0.34 2.87
CA SER A 191 22.64 0.30 4.04
C SER A 191 22.57 1.59 4.85
N LEU A 192 22.91 1.52 6.12
CA LEU A 192 22.99 2.70 7.00
C LEU A 192 23.99 3.73 6.47
N ASN A 193 25.07 3.26 5.84
CA ASN A 193 26.08 4.13 5.22
C ASN A 193 25.49 4.90 4.03
N LEU A 194 24.71 4.25 3.15
CA LEU A 194 24.03 4.91 2.05
C LEU A 194 23.00 5.93 2.56
N LEU A 195 22.22 5.56 3.56
CA LEU A 195 21.22 6.46 4.16
C LEU A 195 21.90 7.72 4.72
N LYS A 196 23.04 7.58 5.42
CA LYS A 196 23.83 8.70 5.97
C LYS A 196 24.43 9.59 4.90
N ASN A 197 24.97 9.02 3.83
CA ASN A 197 25.76 9.76 2.86
C ASN A 197 24.89 10.40 1.77
N TYR A 198 23.82 9.76 1.34
CA TYR A 198 22.99 10.21 0.23
C TYR A 198 21.65 10.80 0.68
N ALA A 199 20.90 10.14 1.56
CA ALA A 199 19.53 10.52 1.91
C ALA A 199 19.47 11.67 2.94
N LYS A 200 20.22 12.75 2.75
CA LYS A 200 20.36 13.86 3.72
C LYS A 200 19.06 14.64 3.95
N LYS A 201 18.16 14.64 2.98
CA LYS A 201 16.84 15.28 3.08
C LYS A 201 15.80 14.37 3.71
N CYS A 202 16.11 13.07 3.86
CA CYS A 202 15.15 12.09 4.33
C CYS A 202 14.68 12.38 5.75
N ARG A 203 13.38 12.30 5.97
CA ARG A 203 12.72 12.50 7.26
C ARG A 203 11.98 11.26 7.73
N VAL A 204 11.51 10.44 6.80
CA VAL A 204 10.80 9.19 7.12
C VAL A 204 11.35 8.07 6.24
N VAL A 205 11.70 6.96 6.87
CA VAL A 205 12.13 5.73 6.20
C VAL A 205 11.19 4.62 6.59
N ALA A 206 10.60 3.95 5.62
CA ALA A 206 9.71 2.81 5.83
C ALA A 206 10.24 1.56 5.13
N ASP A 207 10.09 0.40 5.78
CA ASP A 207 10.46 -0.89 5.22
C ASP A 207 9.29 -1.88 5.36
N ILE A 208 8.94 -2.55 4.27
CA ILE A 208 7.90 -3.59 4.29
C ILE A 208 8.45 -4.99 4.56
N ASN A 209 9.75 -5.15 4.63
CA ASN A 209 10.39 -6.45 4.83
C ASN A 209 10.54 -6.77 6.33
N ALA A 210 9.88 -7.85 6.77
CA ALA A 210 9.96 -8.35 8.15
C ALA A 210 10.98 -9.49 8.31
N ILE A 211 11.57 -10.00 7.23
CA ILE A 211 12.48 -11.16 7.24
C ILE A 211 13.93 -10.67 7.15
N PRO A 212 14.80 -11.02 8.14
CA PRO A 212 16.21 -10.66 8.07
C PRO A 212 16.95 -11.28 6.86
N PRO A 213 17.91 -10.55 6.27
CA PRO A 213 18.23 -9.16 6.55
C PRO A 213 17.10 -8.22 6.12
N LEU A 214 16.82 -7.21 6.96
CA LEU A 214 15.79 -6.22 6.67
C LEU A 214 16.17 -5.36 5.46
N GLY A 215 15.19 -4.79 4.78
CA GLY A 215 15.43 -3.99 3.57
C GLY A 215 16.23 -2.72 3.83
N VAL A 216 16.12 -2.16 5.04
CA VAL A 216 16.88 -0.99 5.50
C VAL A 216 17.70 -1.37 6.72
N GLU A 217 19.02 -1.25 6.61
CA GLU A 217 19.93 -1.51 7.72
C GLU A 217 19.70 -0.55 8.89
N GLY A 218 19.65 -1.09 10.11
CA GLY A 218 19.43 -0.32 11.34
C GLY A 218 17.98 0.07 11.60
N LEU A 219 17.04 -0.29 10.73
CA LEU A 219 15.61 -0.10 10.95
C LEU A 219 14.99 -1.38 11.52
N GLU A 220 14.62 -1.37 12.78
CA GLU A 220 13.98 -2.52 13.45
C GLU A 220 12.59 -2.78 12.85
N ALA A 221 12.20 -4.07 12.74
CA ALA A 221 10.94 -4.47 12.12
C ALA A 221 9.70 -3.92 12.87
N ASP A 222 9.77 -3.71 14.17
CA ASP A 222 8.71 -3.16 15.02
C ASP A 222 8.78 -1.65 15.21
N ALA A 223 9.80 -0.97 14.63
CA ALA A 223 9.95 0.47 14.72
C ALA A 223 8.68 1.20 14.26
N ASN A 224 8.21 2.14 15.07
CA ASN A 224 6.99 2.90 14.81
C ASN A 224 7.24 4.39 15.08
N GLY A 225 8.05 5.02 14.23
CA GLY A 225 8.49 6.41 14.37
C GLY A 225 9.69 6.59 15.29
N LYS A 226 10.52 5.53 15.49
CA LYS A 226 11.79 5.58 16.18
C LYS A 226 12.81 6.35 15.33
N GLU A 227 13.58 7.23 15.96
CA GLU A 227 14.66 7.94 15.27
C GLU A 227 15.80 6.98 14.94
N ILE A 228 16.19 6.88 13.68
CA ILE A 228 17.25 6.00 13.17
C ILE A 228 18.51 6.79 12.80
N LEU A 229 18.34 8.06 12.43
CA LEU A 229 19.38 9.06 12.23
C LEU A 229 18.83 10.41 12.69
N PRO A 230 19.67 11.42 12.96
CA PRO A 230 19.20 12.74 13.36
C PRO A 230 18.11 13.28 12.42
N ARG A 231 16.89 13.47 12.95
CA ARG A 231 15.69 13.93 12.24
C ARG A 231 15.16 12.98 11.15
N ALA A 232 15.58 11.71 11.12
CA ALA A 232 15.02 10.67 10.26
C ALA A 232 14.37 9.57 11.11
N PHE A 233 13.09 9.30 10.86
CA PHE A 233 12.25 8.42 11.67
C PHE A 233 11.87 7.15 10.88
N GLY A 234 12.07 6.00 11.52
CA GLY A 234 11.88 4.69 10.92
C GLY A 234 10.49 4.09 11.19
N ILE A 235 9.95 3.42 10.19
CA ILE A 235 8.71 2.65 10.27
C ILE A 235 8.98 1.26 9.76
N GLY A 236 8.97 0.27 10.64
CA GLY A 236 9.25 -1.12 10.33
C GLY A 236 8.03 -1.89 9.84
N ALA A 237 8.29 -3.04 9.28
CA ALA A 237 7.29 -3.89 8.63
C ALA A 237 6.16 -4.35 9.58
N LEU A 238 6.46 -4.59 10.87
CA LEU A 238 5.43 -5.01 11.83
C LEU A 238 4.47 -3.87 12.19
N ALA A 239 4.98 -2.62 12.24
CA ALA A 239 4.13 -1.45 12.44
C ALA A 239 3.20 -1.20 11.24
N ILE A 240 3.72 -1.42 10.01
CA ILE A 240 2.92 -1.39 8.78
C ILE A 240 1.90 -2.54 8.78
N GLY A 241 2.33 -3.76 9.10
CA GLY A 241 1.50 -4.96 9.14
C GLY A 241 0.32 -4.86 10.11
N LYS A 242 0.52 -4.22 11.27
CA LYS A 242 -0.57 -3.96 12.23
C LYS A 242 -1.68 -3.09 11.61
N LEU A 243 -1.31 -2.03 10.90
CA LEU A 243 -2.28 -1.19 10.19
C LEU A 243 -2.88 -1.93 9.00
N LYS A 244 -2.06 -2.65 8.23
CA LYS A 244 -2.50 -3.49 7.09
C LYS A 244 -3.63 -4.43 7.50
N ASN A 245 -3.49 -5.15 8.61
CA ASN A 245 -4.51 -6.07 9.09
C ASN A 245 -5.82 -5.34 9.45
N GLN A 246 -5.75 -4.15 10.07
CA GLN A 246 -6.94 -3.34 10.33
C GLN A 246 -7.63 -2.92 9.04
N VAL A 247 -6.85 -2.47 8.05
CA VAL A 247 -7.37 -2.03 6.75
C VAL A 247 -8.04 -3.19 6.01
N GLU A 248 -7.44 -4.38 6.01
CA GLU A 248 -7.99 -5.57 5.37
C GLU A 248 -9.34 -5.97 5.98
N ILE A 249 -9.43 -5.99 7.31
CA ILE A 249 -10.68 -6.27 8.03
C ILE A 249 -11.78 -5.26 7.65
N GLU A 250 -11.46 -3.97 7.69
CA GLU A 250 -12.44 -2.93 7.38
C GLU A 250 -12.82 -2.91 5.89
N LEU A 251 -11.89 -3.25 4.99
CA LEU A 251 -12.16 -3.39 3.56
C LEU A 251 -13.17 -4.53 3.32
N ILE A 252 -12.95 -5.68 3.93
CA ILE A 252 -13.84 -6.84 3.84
C ILE A 252 -15.21 -6.52 4.44
N LYS A 253 -15.26 -5.93 5.64
CA LYS A 253 -16.52 -5.52 6.28
C LYS A 253 -17.30 -4.55 5.42
N LYS A 254 -16.63 -3.53 4.88
CA LYS A 254 -17.27 -2.55 4.00
C LYS A 254 -17.86 -3.21 2.75
N ALA A 255 -17.09 -4.09 2.11
CA ALA A 255 -17.58 -4.83 0.93
C ALA A 255 -18.74 -5.77 1.25
N THR A 256 -18.83 -6.27 2.49
CA THR A 256 -19.95 -7.15 2.90
C THR A 256 -21.25 -6.38 3.06
N ILE A 257 -21.19 -5.15 3.56
CA ILE A 257 -22.37 -4.29 3.75
C ILE A 257 -22.86 -3.74 2.41
N GLU A 258 -21.94 -3.35 1.53
CA GLU A 258 -22.28 -2.78 0.23
C GLU A 258 -22.73 -3.87 -0.75
N PRO A 259 -23.87 -3.71 -1.41
CA PRO A 259 -24.40 -4.74 -2.32
C PRO A 259 -23.54 -4.90 -3.59
N LYS A 260 -22.83 -3.85 -3.99
CA LYS A 260 -22.01 -3.79 -5.21
C LYS A 260 -20.83 -2.82 -5.06
N GLY A 261 -19.90 -2.87 -6.00
CA GLY A 261 -18.75 -1.95 -6.07
C GLY A 261 -17.41 -2.68 -6.11
N ILE A 262 -16.36 -1.93 -6.41
CA ILE A 262 -14.98 -2.43 -6.46
C ILE A 262 -14.24 -1.89 -5.24
N PHE A 263 -13.74 -2.78 -4.41
CA PHE A 263 -12.99 -2.52 -3.18
C PHE A 263 -11.51 -2.82 -3.42
N ASP A 264 -10.82 -1.86 -3.99
CA ASP A 264 -9.42 -1.93 -4.43
C ASP A 264 -8.49 -1.11 -3.51
N HIS A 265 -7.27 -0.86 -4.00
CA HIS A 265 -6.26 -0.06 -3.30
C HIS A 265 -6.71 1.37 -2.96
N LYS A 266 -7.64 1.97 -3.72
CA LYS A 266 -8.13 3.33 -3.46
C LYS A 266 -9.00 3.34 -2.19
N ILE A 267 -9.91 2.37 -2.08
CA ILE A 267 -10.74 2.20 -0.88
C ILE A 267 -9.89 1.78 0.31
N ALA A 268 -8.95 0.84 0.12
CA ALA A 268 -8.01 0.43 1.16
C ALA A 268 -7.20 1.62 1.70
N TYR A 269 -6.71 2.48 0.82
CA TYR A 269 -5.98 3.68 1.22
C TYR A 269 -6.85 4.71 1.92
N ALA A 270 -8.07 4.93 1.47
CA ALA A 270 -9.01 5.82 2.16
C ALA A 270 -9.27 5.37 3.60
N ILE A 271 -9.44 4.05 3.83
CA ILE A 271 -9.57 3.46 5.16
C ILE A 271 -8.29 3.69 5.97
N ALA A 272 -7.12 3.36 5.41
CA ALA A 272 -5.83 3.51 6.09
C ALA A 272 -5.57 4.97 6.51
N LYS A 273 -5.77 5.90 5.57
CA LYS A 273 -5.59 7.35 5.78
C LYS A 273 -6.51 7.87 6.87
N LYS A 274 -7.80 7.52 6.83
CA LYS A 274 -8.76 7.89 7.88
C LYS A 274 -8.30 7.40 9.25
N THR A 275 -7.96 6.12 9.35
CA THR A 275 -7.52 5.46 10.60
C THR A 275 -6.32 6.17 11.22
N VAL A 276 -5.28 6.49 10.43
CA VAL A 276 -4.08 7.14 10.98
C VAL A 276 -4.32 8.60 11.34
N LEU A 277 -5.16 9.33 10.59
CA LEU A 277 -5.46 10.73 10.89
C LEU A 277 -6.33 10.88 12.13
N GLU A 278 -7.28 9.99 12.37
CA GLU A 278 -8.07 9.95 13.60
C GLU A 278 -7.17 9.72 14.82
N LYS A 279 -6.32 8.69 14.77
CA LYS A 279 -5.33 8.42 15.85
C LYS A 279 -4.41 9.62 16.11
N THR A 280 -3.92 10.26 15.04
CA THR A 280 -3.07 11.46 15.17
C THR A 280 -3.77 12.61 15.88
N LYS A 281 -5.07 12.81 15.62
CA LYS A 281 -5.88 13.84 16.31
C LYS A 281 -6.07 13.51 17.79
N GLU A 282 -6.34 12.26 18.12
CA GLU A 282 -6.49 11.78 19.50
C GLU A 282 -5.20 11.95 20.30
N GLU A 283 -4.05 11.54 19.75
CA GLU A 283 -2.74 11.70 20.37
C GLU A 283 -2.39 13.16 20.64
N ARG A 284 -2.69 14.07 19.71
CA ARG A 284 -2.48 15.52 19.89
C ARG A 284 -3.38 16.12 20.97
N LYS A 285 -4.63 15.68 21.07
CA LYS A 285 -5.54 16.11 22.14
C LYS A 285 -5.04 15.66 23.51
N ALA A 286 -4.69 14.38 23.64
CA ALA A 286 -4.15 13.82 24.88
C ALA A 286 -2.88 14.54 25.36
N THR A 287 -1.99 14.91 24.42
CA THR A 287 -0.77 15.65 24.73
C THR A 287 -1.05 17.11 25.15
N ALA A 288 -2.09 17.72 24.60
CA ALA A 288 -2.48 19.09 24.95
C ALA A 288 -3.21 19.19 26.31
N GLU A 289 -3.89 18.12 26.72
CA GLU A 289 -4.65 18.04 27.99
C GLU A 289 -3.79 17.62 29.18
N THR A 290 -2.54 17.14 28.96
CA THR A 290 -1.63 16.81 30.04
C THR A 290 -1.08 18.11 30.65
N PRO A 291 -1.42 18.45 31.90
CA PRO A 291 -0.91 19.67 32.53
C PRO A 291 0.63 19.60 32.60
N LYS A 292 1.31 20.65 32.16
CA LYS A 292 2.74 20.81 32.45
C LYS A 292 2.84 21.02 33.97
N HIS A 293 3.01 19.94 34.72
CA HIS A 293 3.41 20.06 36.13
C HIS A 293 4.78 20.74 36.15
N TRP A 294 4.78 21.98 36.55
CA TRP A 294 5.97 22.70 36.96
C TRP A 294 6.54 21.94 38.17
N LEU A 295 7.64 21.24 37.97
CA LEU A 295 8.49 20.84 39.10
C LEU A 295 9.15 22.08 39.67
N PRO A 296 9.20 22.19 41.00
CA PRO A 296 9.79 23.34 41.70
C PRO A 296 11.30 23.45 41.48
#